data_beffe4b7d37eedc269e365d32875b1ab
#
_entry.id   beffe4b7d37eedc269e365d32875b1ab
#
_cell.length_a   1.000
_cell.length_b   1.000
_cell.length_c   1.000
_cell.angle_alpha   90.00
_cell.angle_beta   90.00
_cell.angle_gamma   90.00
#
_symmetry.space_group_name_H-M   'P 1'
#
loop_
_entity.id
_entity.type
_entity.pdbx_description
1 polymer ?
#
loop_
_entity_poly.entity_id
_entity_poly.type
_entity_poly.pdbx_seq_one_letter_code
_entity_poly.pdbx_strand_id
1 'polypeptide(L)'
;MPSYENLLYEESDGVAVITLNRPERLNAMDNTSCEELRAVWAHLRYNDDVRCVILTATGERAFSTGVDITGSWKQPASPFMVDDPISTVGPKSNDYWRPVIAAVNGMAAGGAFYLLGEVEFIIASDNATFFDPHVSHGMPAVNEPMFMLQRMPLGEVMRMSLLGRHERMSAQRAFQIGLVQEVVPLDDLLDTARWCAEAIASAPERLAIEATMKGLWTAQYTTLANAMNSGVAFLSLAGAEEEITEKARGIKEQTRIEPRIR
;
A
#
# COMPACT_ATOMS: atom_id res chain seq x y z
N MET A 1 -6.58 -21.47 -6.20
CA MET A 1 -5.85 -20.18 -6.08
C MET A 1 -5.52 -19.69 -7.48
N PRO A 2 -5.63 -18.38 -7.76
CA PRO A 2 -5.19 -17.84 -9.02
C PRO A 2 -3.68 -18.08 -9.23
N SER A 3 -3.26 -18.25 -10.47
CA SER A 3 -1.85 -18.42 -10.85
C SER A 3 -1.45 -17.25 -11.72
N TYR A 4 -0.33 -16.63 -11.41
CA TYR A 4 0.22 -15.44 -12.08
C TYR A 4 1.63 -15.74 -12.60
N GLU A 5 2.08 -15.01 -13.61
CA GLU A 5 3.41 -15.10 -14.19
C GLU A 5 4.41 -14.23 -13.40
N ASN A 6 4.03 -12.99 -13.11
CA ASN A 6 4.86 -11.95 -12.50
C ASN A 6 4.54 -11.67 -11.03
N LEU A 7 3.57 -12.38 -10.46
CA LEU A 7 3.21 -12.28 -9.05
C LEU A 7 3.24 -13.68 -8.40
N LEU A 8 3.63 -13.71 -7.11
CA LEU A 8 3.33 -14.85 -6.25
C LEU A 8 2.16 -14.44 -5.35
N TYR A 9 1.26 -15.39 -5.08
CA TYR A 9 0.07 -15.16 -4.27
C TYR A 9 -0.13 -16.30 -3.30
N GLU A 10 -0.24 -15.99 -2.02
CA GLU A 10 -0.44 -16.95 -0.93
C GLU A 10 -1.54 -16.43 -0.01
N GLU A 11 -2.34 -17.31 0.57
CA GLU A 11 -3.35 -17.01 1.59
C GLU A 11 -3.20 -17.97 2.79
N SER A 12 -3.24 -17.41 3.99
CA SER A 12 -3.37 -18.19 5.24
C SER A 12 -3.93 -17.30 6.35
N ASP A 13 -4.77 -17.90 7.19
CA ASP A 13 -5.24 -17.28 8.45
C ASP A 13 -5.81 -15.86 8.30
N GLY A 14 -6.54 -15.61 7.22
CA GLY A 14 -7.15 -14.31 6.95
C GLY A 14 -6.18 -13.27 6.37
N VAL A 15 -4.95 -13.66 6.06
CA VAL A 15 -3.93 -12.80 5.45
C VAL A 15 -3.58 -13.31 4.05
N ALA A 16 -3.58 -12.41 3.06
CA ALA A 16 -3.01 -12.69 1.75
C ALA A 16 -1.65 -12.01 1.61
N VAL A 17 -0.72 -12.67 0.93
CA VAL A 17 0.59 -12.10 0.56
C VAL A 17 0.67 -12.01 -0.96
N ILE A 18 0.84 -10.80 -1.47
CA ILE A 18 1.12 -10.52 -2.88
C ILE A 18 2.60 -10.18 -2.97
N THR A 19 3.34 -10.94 -3.77
CA THR A 19 4.77 -10.72 -3.97
C THR A 19 5.04 -10.39 -5.44
N LEU A 20 5.57 -9.19 -5.73
CA LEU A 20 6.09 -8.86 -7.05
C LEU A 20 7.27 -9.78 -7.38
N ASN A 21 7.25 -10.47 -8.52
CA ASN A 21 8.18 -11.56 -8.81
C ASN A 21 8.86 -11.43 -10.17
N ARG A 22 9.58 -10.32 -10.36
CA ARG A 22 10.51 -10.10 -11.48
C ARG A 22 11.87 -9.58 -10.97
N PRO A 23 12.57 -10.32 -10.07
CA PRO A 23 13.79 -9.82 -9.40
C PRO A 23 14.92 -9.51 -10.37
N GLU A 24 15.00 -10.19 -11.51
CA GLU A 24 15.98 -9.95 -12.60
C GLU A 24 15.74 -8.58 -13.27
N ARG A 25 14.53 -8.04 -13.19
CA ARG A 25 14.12 -6.72 -13.66
C ARG A 25 13.92 -5.71 -12.53
N LEU A 26 14.46 -5.99 -11.33
CA LEU A 26 14.26 -5.16 -10.15
C LEU A 26 12.76 -4.91 -9.84
N ASN A 27 11.94 -5.92 -10.12
CA ASN A 27 10.48 -5.89 -9.96
C ASN A 27 9.80 -4.70 -10.68
N ALA A 28 10.38 -4.28 -11.82
CA ALA A 28 9.74 -3.31 -12.69
C ALA A 28 8.46 -3.93 -13.28
N MET A 29 7.40 -3.13 -13.34
CA MET A 29 6.08 -3.55 -13.81
C MET A 29 5.99 -3.39 -15.33
N ASP A 30 5.68 -4.46 -16.03
CA ASP A 30 5.27 -4.49 -17.42
C ASP A 30 3.74 -4.60 -17.55
N ASN A 31 3.23 -4.72 -18.77
CA ASN A 31 1.78 -4.87 -19.01
C ASN A 31 1.21 -6.09 -18.27
N THR A 32 1.91 -7.23 -18.29
CA THR A 32 1.49 -8.45 -17.59
C THR A 32 1.39 -8.21 -16.09
N SER A 33 2.40 -7.61 -15.48
CA SER A 33 2.38 -7.25 -14.06
C SER A 33 1.20 -6.33 -13.71
N CYS A 34 0.91 -5.33 -14.56
CA CYS A 34 -0.22 -4.42 -14.34
C CYS A 34 -1.58 -5.13 -14.47
N GLU A 35 -1.73 -6.03 -15.43
CA GLU A 35 -2.96 -6.83 -15.60
C GLU A 35 -3.16 -7.79 -14.43
N GLU A 36 -2.10 -8.44 -13.98
CA GLU A 36 -2.14 -9.36 -12.84
C GLU A 36 -2.42 -8.65 -11.51
N LEU A 37 -1.86 -7.46 -11.29
CA LEU A 37 -2.20 -6.63 -10.13
C LEU A 37 -3.68 -6.27 -10.11
N ARG A 38 -4.25 -5.83 -11.24
CA ARG A 38 -5.69 -5.59 -11.35
C ARG A 38 -6.50 -6.86 -11.09
N ALA A 39 -6.07 -7.99 -11.63
CA ALA A 39 -6.75 -9.27 -11.47
C ALA A 39 -6.74 -9.76 -10.01
N VAL A 40 -5.62 -9.62 -9.30
CA VAL A 40 -5.53 -10.02 -7.89
C VAL A 40 -6.39 -9.14 -6.99
N TRP A 41 -6.44 -7.81 -7.22
CA TRP A 41 -7.34 -6.94 -6.47
C TRP A 41 -8.80 -7.25 -6.75
N ALA A 42 -9.17 -7.52 -8.02
CA ALA A 42 -10.51 -7.94 -8.39
C ALA A 42 -10.91 -9.27 -7.72
N HIS A 43 -10.00 -10.23 -7.64
CA HIS A 43 -10.20 -11.49 -6.91
C HIS A 43 -10.42 -11.23 -5.42
N LEU A 44 -9.56 -10.44 -4.80
CA LEU A 44 -9.60 -10.15 -3.36
C LEU A 44 -10.84 -9.37 -2.93
N ARG A 45 -11.43 -8.54 -3.81
CA ARG A 45 -12.69 -7.82 -3.50
C ARG A 45 -13.83 -8.77 -3.10
N TYR A 46 -13.86 -9.95 -3.69
CA TYR A 46 -14.92 -10.96 -3.47
C TYR A 46 -14.47 -12.12 -2.60
N ASN A 47 -13.23 -12.12 -2.12
CA ASN A 47 -12.71 -13.15 -1.22
C ASN A 47 -12.86 -12.70 0.25
N ASP A 48 -13.96 -13.09 0.89
CA ASP A 48 -14.28 -12.68 2.26
C ASP A 48 -13.41 -13.35 3.33
N ASP A 49 -12.65 -14.36 2.99
CA ASP A 49 -11.72 -15.04 3.89
C ASP A 49 -10.46 -14.19 4.15
N VAL A 50 -10.08 -13.29 3.22
CA VAL A 50 -8.93 -12.40 3.38
C VAL A 50 -9.37 -11.11 4.08
N ARG A 51 -8.70 -10.76 5.17
CA ARG A 51 -8.98 -9.61 6.03
C ARG A 51 -7.89 -8.54 5.99
N CYS A 52 -6.66 -8.93 5.65
CA CYS A 52 -5.51 -8.04 5.46
C CYS A 52 -4.61 -8.57 4.36
N VAL A 53 -3.92 -7.68 3.65
CA VAL A 53 -2.97 -8.02 2.59
C VAL A 53 -1.59 -7.50 2.94
N ILE A 54 -0.56 -8.29 2.67
CA ILE A 54 0.84 -7.86 2.64
C ILE A 54 1.26 -7.75 1.17
N LEU A 55 1.76 -6.60 0.77
CA LEU A 55 2.36 -6.39 -0.54
C LEU A 55 3.87 -6.27 -0.39
N THR A 56 4.61 -7.19 -1.02
CA THR A 56 6.07 -7.24 -0.96
C THR A 56 6.66 -7.60 -2.32
N ALA A 57 7.96 -7.90 -2.37
CA ALA A 57 8.62 -8.29 -3.62
C ALA A 57 9.73 -9.32 -3.40
N THR A 58 10.03 -10.10 -4.43
CA THR A 58 11.10 -11.09 -4.41
C THR A 58 12.48 -10.43 -4.49
N GLY A 59 13.44 -11.00 -3.76
CA GLY A 59 14.86 -10.57 -3.74
C GLY A 59 15.12 -9.46 -2.73
N GLU A 60 16.36 -9.01 -2.65
CA GLU A 60 16.85 -8.07 -1.63
C GLU A 60 17.14 -6.68 -2.18
N ARG A 61 17.15 -6.54 -3.52
CA ARG A 61 17.63 -5.33 -4.18
C ARG A 61 16.56 -4.26 -4.37
N ALA A 62 15.34 -4.67 -4.68
CA ALA A 62 14.27 -3.74 -5.01
C ALA A 62 12.90 -4.31 -4.63
N PHE A 63 12.07 -3.45 -4.07
CA PHE A 63 10.64 -3.65 -4.02
C PHE A 63 10.06 -3.49 -5.44
N SER A 64 10.28 -2.34 -6.07
CA SER A 64 9.97 -2.10 -7.47
C SER A 64 10.67 -0.84 -7.98
N THR A 65 11.13 -0.86 -9.21
CA THR A 65 11.66 0.33 -9.90
C THR A 65 10.64 1.03 -10.79
N GLY A 66 9.36 0.71 -10.59
CA GLY A 66 8.26 1.33 -11.34
C GLY A 66 8.02 0.66 -12.69
N VAL A 67 7.80 1.44 -13.72
CA VAL A 67 7.51 0.96 -15.07
C VAL A 67 8.72 0.30 -15.71
N ASP A 68 8.54 -0.85 -16.35
CA ASP A 68 9.56 -1.45 -17.22
C ASP A 68 9.66 -0.64 -18.52
N ILE A 69 10.65 0.25 -18.56
CA ILE A 69 10.88 1.14 -19.71
C ILE A 69 11.41 0.41 -20.96
N THR A 70 11.74 -0.87 -20.86
CA THR A 70 12.20 -1.68 -22.01
C THR A 70 11.04 -2.30 -22.79
N GLY A 71 9.83 -2.28 -22.22
CA GLY A 71 8.61 -2.76 -22.83
C GLY A 71 7.96 -1.76 -23.80
N SER A 72 7.00 -2.23 -24.58
CA SER A 72 6.14 -1.37 -25.39
C SER A 72 4.89 -1.01 -24.57
N TRP A 73 4.67 0.28 -24.35
CA TRP A 73 3.49 0.79 -23.66
C TRP A 73 2.52 1.42 -24.67
N LYS A 74 1.23 1.14 -24.49
CA LYS A 74 0.20 1.82 -25.24
C LYS A 74 0.18 3.29 -24.84
N GLN A 75 0.42 4.16 -25.81
CA GLN A 75 0.36 5.61 -25.58
C GLN A 75 -1.11 6.06 -25.50
N PRO A 76 -1.42 7.04 -24.63
CA PRO A 76 -2.75 7.64 -24.60
C PRO A 76 -3.12 8.26 -25.94
N ALA A 77 -4.38 8.13 -26.32
CA ALA A 77 -4.88 8.67 -27.59
C ALA A 77 -4.97 10.22 -27.61
N SER A 78 -4.91 10.85 -26.44
CA SER A 78 -4.97 12.30 -26.27
C SER A 78 -4.10 12.71 -25.09
N PRO A 79 -3.43 13.88 -25.13
CA PRO A 79 -2.67 14.41 -24.00
C PRO A 79 -3.55 14.78 -22.78
N PHE A 80 -4.87 14.81 -22.95
CA PHE A 80 -5.84 15.05 -21.87
C PHE A 80 -6.45 13.76 -21.31
N MET A 81 -6.10 12.58 -21.84
CA MET A 81 -6.54 11.30 -21.33
C MET A 81 -5.64 10.88 -20.16
N VAL A 82 -6.26 10.52 -19.06
CA VAL A 82 -5.62 9.82 -17.95
C VAL A 82 -5.61 8.32 -18.26
N ASP A 83 -4.89 7.94 -19.30
CA ASP A 83 -4.78 6.53 -19.77
C ASP A 83 -3.38 6.01 -19.44
N ASP A 84 -2.99 6.17 -18.19
CA ASP A 84 -1.74 5.65 -17.65
C ASP A 84 -1.97 4.19 -17.20
N PRO A 85 -1.33 3.20 -17.84
CA PRO A 85 -1.54 1.79 -17.54
C PRO A 85 -1.19 1.40 -16.11
N ILE A 86 -0.36 2.20 -15.44
CA ILE A 86 0.06 1.98 -14.06
C ILE A 86 -0.83 2.71 -13.03
N SER A 87 -1.72 3.60 -13.47
CA SER A 87 -2.62 4.33 -12.56
C SER A 87 -3.62 3.44 -11.82
N THR A 88 -3.81 2.20 -12.26
CA THR A 88 -4.76 1.24 -11.70
C THR A 88 -4.09 -0.02 -11.16
N VAL A 89 -2.83 0.05 -10.71
CA VAL A 89 -2.14 -1.11 -10.11
C VAL A 89 -2.34 -1.21 -8.60
N GLY A 90 -2.76 -0.15 -7.96
CA GLY A 90 -2.94 -0.10 -6.51
C GLY A 90 -4.29 -0.64 -6.03
N PRO A 91 -4.43 -0.92 -4.72
CA PRO A 91 -5.66 -1.46 -4.15
C PRO A 91 -6.84 -0.48 -4.23
N LYS A 92 -6.66 0.81 -3.96
CA LYS A 92 -7.77 1.78 -3.89
C LYS A 92 -8.28 2.12 -5.28
N SER A 93 -7.41 2.20 -6.28
CA SER A 93 -7.78 2.37 -7.69
C SER A 93 -8.56 1.17 -8.26
N ASN A 94 -8.46 -0.01 -7.61
CA ASN A 94 -9.26 -1.20 -7.90
C ASN A 94 -10.44 -1.39 -6.93
N ASP A 95 -10.81 -0.36 -6.19
CA ASP A 95 -11.91 -0.38 -5.23
C ASP A 95 -11.78 -1.51 -4.18
N TYR A 96 -10.53 -1.80 -3.76
CA TYR A 96 -10.22 -2.73 -2.67
C TYR A 96 -10.07 -1.98 -1.35
N TRP A 97 -10.99 -2.21 -0.41
CA TRP A 97 -11.12 -1.45 0.82
C TRP A 97 -10.87 -2.29 2.09
N ARG A 98 -9.97 -3.25 2.01
CA ARG A 98 -9.39 -3.91 3.20
C ARG A 98 -7.95 -3.44 3.37
N PRO A 99 -7.37 -3.55 4.59
CA PRO A 99 -6.01 -3.10 4.86
C PRO A 99 -4.96 -3.78 3.98
N VAL A 100 -4.03 -2.98 3.47
CA VAL A 100 -2.86 -3.43 2.73
C VAL A 100 -1.62 -2.84 3.39
N ILE A 101 -0.69 -3.69 3.80
CA ILE A 101 0.60 -3.33 4.37
C ILE A 101 1.66 -3.51 3.30
N ALA A 102 2.46 -2.48 2.99
CA ALA A 102 3.62 -2.68 2.15
C ALA A 102 4.83 -3.08 2.99
N ALA A 103 5.44 -4.21 2.66
CA ALA A 103 6.72 -4.67 3.19
C ALA A 103 7.81 -4.42 2.14
N VAL A 104 8.50 -3.27 2.28
CA VAL A 104 9.44 -2.77 1.27
C VAL A 104 10.83 -3.32 1.54
N ASN A 105 11.22 -4.34 0.76
CA ASN A 105 12.43 -5.14 0.92
C ASN A 105 13.69 -4.56 0.25
N GLY A 106 13.59 -3.38 -0.35
CA GLY A 106 14.71 -2.75 -1.06
C GLY A 106 14.30 -1.45 -1.74
N MET A 107 14.90 -1.17 -2.88
CA MET A 107 14.67 0.06 -3.64
C MET A 107 13.22 0.18 -4.12
N ALA A 108 12.59 1.32 -3.87
CA ALA A 108 11.29 1.71 -4.41
C ALA A 108 11.42 3.01 -5.19
N ALA A 109 11.07 3.00 -6.48
CA ALA A 109 11.30 4.16 -7.34
C ALA A 109 10.19 4.38 -8.37
N GLY A 110 9.95 5.63 -8.72
CA GLY A 110 9.03 6.04 -9.78
C GLY A 110 7.66 5.41 -9.60
N GLY A 111 7.22 4.63 -10.59
CA GLY A 111 5.92 3.96 -10.57
C GLY A 111 5.63 3.03 -9.38
N ALA A 112 6.63 2.68 -8.54
CA ALA A 112 6.37 2.00 -7.28
C ALA A 112 5.49 2.84 -6.33
N PHE A 113 5.51 4.16 -6.48
CA PHE A 113 4.72 5.06 -5.64
C PHE A 113 3.23 5.03 -5.92
N TYR A 114 2.78 4.49 -7.06
CA TYR A 114 1.36 4.18 -7.27
C TYR A 114 0.88 3.10 -6.28
N LEU A 115 1.69 2.07 -6.07
CA LEU A 115 1.39 1.04 -5.07
C LEU A 115 1.48 1.59 -3.65
N LEU A 116 2.62 2.23 -3.32
CA LEU A 116 2.88 2.74 -1.97
C LEU A 116 1.96 3.90 -1.58
N GLY A 117 1.42 4.63 -2.56
CA GLY A 117 0.44 5.69 -2.34
C GLY A 117 -0.91 5.19 -1.85
N GLU A 118 -1.27 3.94 -2.13
CA GLU A 118 -2.58 3.37 -1.87
C GLU A 118 -2.63 2.33 -0.73
N VAL A 119 -1.49 2.06 -0.06
CA VAL A 119 -1.46 1.15 1.10
C VAL A 119 -1.73 1.89 2.42
N GLU A 120 -2.10 1.20 3.48
CA GLU A 120 -2.40 1.81 4.77
C GLU A 120 -1.14 2.29 5.47
N PHE A 121 -0.12 1.46 5.54
CA PHE A 121 1.19 1.83 6.07
C PHE A 121 2.32 0.99 5.45
N ILE A 122 3.55 1.45 5.67
CA ILE A 122 4.76 0.88 5.08
C ILE A 122 5.69 0.44 6.20
N ILE A 123 6.14 -0.81 6.13
CA ILE A 123 7.27 -1.33 6.88
C ILE A 123 8.40 -1.47 5.88
N ALA A 124 9.58 -0.96 6.17
CA ALA A 124 10.72 -1.04 5.26
C ALA A 124 11.88 -1.79 5.89
N SER A 125 12.61 -2.52 5.08
CA SER A 125 13.92 -3.02 5.49
C SER A 125 14.93 -1.87 5.60
N ASP A 126 15.94 -2.03 6.42
CA ASP A 126 16.98 -1.03 6.67
C ASP A 126 17.81 -0.66 5.43
N ASN A 127 17.90 -1.59 4.45
CA ASN A 127 18.52 -1.36 3.14
C ASN A 127 17.60 -0.68 2.12
N ALA A 128 16.31 -0.44 2.43
CA ALA A 128 15.37 0.16 1.51
C ALA A 128 15.74 1.62 1.20
N THR A 129 15.50 2.01 -0.05
CA THR A 129 15.70 3.39 -0.51
C THR A 129 14.57 3.85 -1.41
N PHE A 130 14.28 5.15 -1.39
CA PHE A 130 13.19 5.77 -2.12
C PHE A 130 13.70 6.93 -2.99
N PHE A 131 13.30 7.01 -4.26
CA PHE A 131 13.64 8.11 -5.15
C PHE A 131 12.73 8.16 -6.37
N ASP A 132 12.68 9.29 -7.05
CA ASP A 132 11.92 9.45 -8.30
C ASP A 132 12.87 9.77 -9.46
N PRO A 133 13.02 8.89 -10.48
CA PRO A 133 14.00 9.07 -11.54
C PRO A 133 13.52 9.95 -12.71
N HIS A 134 12.25 10.35 -12.79
CA HIS A 134 11.63 10.95 -13.99
C HIS A 134 12.39 12.13 -14.56
N VAL A 135 12.71 13.14 -13.74
CA VAL A 135 13.41 14.35 -14.22
C VAL A 135 14.81 14.04 -14.74
N SER A 136 15.47 13.00 -14.22
CA SER A 136 16.77 12.53 -14.74
C SER A 136 16.68 11.87 -16.12
N HIS A 137 15.47 11.50 -16.54
CA HIS A 137 15.17 10.97 -17.88
C HIS A 137 14.51 12.03 -18.78
N GLY A 138 14.44 13.30 -18.33
CA GLY A 138 13.81 14.38 -19.07
C GLY A 138 12.28 14.32 -19.09
N MET A 139 11.68 13.56 -18.18
CA MET A 139 10.23 13.42 -18.04
C MET A 139 9.74 14.17 -16.82
N PRO A 140 8.53 14.78 -16.84
CA PRO A 140 7.93 15.33 -15.65
C PRO A 140 7.50 14.21 -14.71
N ALA A 141 7.80 14.34 -13.42
CA ALA A 141 7.22 13.56 -12.36
C ALA A 141 5.92 14.24 -11.91
N VAL A 142 4.77 13.60 -12.06
CA VAL A 142 3.46 14.24 -11.78
C VAL A 142 2.64 13.40 -10.83
N ASN A 143 2.24 12.20 -11.23
CA ASN A 143 1.30 11.39 -10.45
C ASN A 143 1.93 10.82 -9.18
N GLU A 144 3.14 10.27 -9.29
CA GLU A 144 3.89 9.69 -8.17
C GLU A 144 4.11 10.69 -7.04
N PRO A 145 4.60 11.92 -7.31
CA PRO A 145 4.71 12.95 -6.28
C PRO A 145 3.36 13.35 -5.66
N MET A 146 2.26 13.34 -6.43
CA MET A 146 0.93 13.64 -5.89
C MET A 146 0.50 12.61 -4.83
N PHE A 147 0.76 11.32 -5.05
CA PHE A 147 0.55 10.29 -4.03
C PHE A 147 1.43 10.53 -2.80
N MET A 148 2.69 10.91 -3.03
CA MET A 148 3.64 11.11 -1.94
C MET A 148 3.35 12.38 -1.12
N LEU A 149 2.73 13.42 -1.71
CA LEU A 149 2.26 14.59 -0.97
C LEU A 149 1.24 14.27 0.11
N GLN A 150 0.55 13.14 -0.02
CA GLN A 150 -0.39 12.68 0.99
C GLN A 150 0.29 12.00 2.19
N ARG A 151 1.59 11.72 2.09
CA ARG A 151 2.33 10.88 3.04
C ARG A 151 3.57 11.51 3.64
N MET A 152 4.10 12.55 3.00
CA MET A 152 5.32 13.21 3.47
C MET A 152 5.33 14.72 3.16
N PRO A 153 6.17 15.51 3.87
CA PRO A 153 6.23 16.96 3.70
C PRO A 153 6.57 17.38 2.26
N LEU A 154 5.95 18.45 1.78
CA LEU A 154 6.17 18.99 0.43
C LEU A 154 7.65 19.18 0.08
N GLY A 155 8.47 19.68 1.02
CA GLY A 155 9.91 19.87 0.79
C GLY A 155 10.66 18.58 0.48
N GLU A 156 10.27 17.46 1.11
CA GLU A 156 10.85 16.14 0.85
C GLU A 156 10.39 15.58 -0.50
N VAL A 157 9.12 15.77 -0.85
CA VAL A 157 8.60 15.38 -2.18
C VAL A 157 9.33 16.16 -3.27
N MET A 158 9.43 17.48 -3.12
CA MET A 158 10.15 18.34 -4.07
C MET A 158 11.63 17.91 -4.20
N ARG A 159 12.30 17.66 -3.07
CA ARG A 159 13.71 17.22 -3.07
C ARG A 159 13.88 15.91 -3.82
N MET A 160 13.07 14.90 -3.51
CA MET A 160 13.09 13.60 -4.16
C MET A 160 12.83 13.71 -5.67
N SER A 161 11.79 14.46 -6.07
CA SER A 161 11.39 14.57 -7.47
C SER A 161 12.36 15.41 -8.29
N LEU A 162 12.92 16.51 -7.74
CA LEU A 162 13.78 17.40 -8.49
C LEU A 162 15.23 16.93 -8.55
N LEU A 163 15.74 16.22 -7.54
CA LEU A 163 17.08 15.64 -7.58
C LEU A 163 17.14 14.35 -8.39
N GLY A 164 16.01 13.68 -8.59
CA GLY A 164 15.94 12.51 -9.46
C GLY A 164 16.87 11.39 -9.00
N ARG A 165 17.71 10.90 -9.92
CA ARG A 165 18.67 9.81 -9.66
C ARG A 165 19.90 10.22 -8.85
N HIS A 166 20.09 11.52 -8.61
CA HIS A 166 21.26 12.01 -7.89
C HIS A 166 21.18 11.77 -6.38
N GLU A 167 19.98 11.54 -5.86
CA GLU A 167 19.79 11.28 -4.44
C GLU A 167 18.79 10.14 -4.21
N ARG A 168 19.01 9.39 -3.13
CA ARG A 168 18.07 8.39 -2.62
C ARG A 168 17.79 8.67 -1.16
N MET A 169 16.52 8.68 -0.79
CA MET A 169 16.08 8.74 0.59
C MET A 169 16.28 7.36 1.23
N SER A 170 16.96 7.28 2.36
CA SER A 170 17.10 6.02 3.11
C SER A 170 15.82 5.65 3.84
N ALA A 171 15.67 4.38 4.21
CA ALA A 171 14.57 3.89 5.05
C ALA A 171 14.45 4.68 6.35
N GLN A 172 15.60 4.97 7.00
CA GLN A 172 15.63 5.76 8.23
C GLN A 172 15.14 7.19 8.04
N ARG A 173 15.49 7.85 6.91
CA ARG A 173 14.94 9.17 6.60
C ARG A 173 13.46 9.12 6.32
N ALA A 174 13.01 8.12 5.55
CA ALA A 174 11.60 7.88 5.26
C ALA A 174 10.78 7.68 6.54
N PHE A 175 11.33 6.98 7.54
CA PHE A 175 10.74 6.82 8.86
C PHE A 175 10.64 8.15 9.62
N GLN A 176 11.73 8.93 9.66
CA GLN A 176 11.75 10.23 10.36
C GLN A 176 10.71 11.22 9.85
N ILE A 177 10.35 11.16 8.58
CA ILE A 177 9.39 12.07 7.95
C ILE A 177 7.97 11.49 7.84
N GLY A 178 7.76 10.24 8.28
CA GLY A 178 6.46 9.59 8.33
C GLY A 178 6.02 8.87 7.05
N LEU A 179 6.87 8.76 6.03
CA LEU A 179 6.58 7.92 4.85
C LEU A 179 6.55 6.44 5.23
N VAL A 180 7.50 6.00 6.06
CA VAL A 180 7.61 4.64 6.58
C VAL A 180 7.24 4.64 8.06
N GLN A 181 6.48 3.66 8.52
CA GLN A 181 6.02 3.58 9.89
C GLN A 181 6.91 2.72 10.78
N GLU A 182 7.69 1.81 10.18
CA GLU A 182 8.65 0.98 10.92
C GLU A 182 9.82 0.60 10.01
N VAL A 183 11.05 0.57 10.56
CA VAL A 183 12.25 0.10 9.87
C VAL A 183 12.84 -1.05 10.67
N VAL A 184 13.08 -2.17 9.98
CA VAL A 184 13.60 -3.41 10.59
C VAL A 184 14.73 -3.99 9.72
N PRO A 185 15.56 -4.88 10.24
CA PRO A 185 16.47 -5.68 9.41
C PRO A 185 15.70 -6.42 8.30
N LEU A 186 16.34 -6.61 7.14
CA LEU A 186 15.69 -7.26 6.00
C LEU A 186 15.12 -8.64 6.35
N ASP A 187 15.87 -9.43 7.14
CA ASP A 187 15.46 -10.76 7.56
C ASP A 187 14.19 -10.77 8.44
N ASP A 188 13.93 -9.67 9.15
CA ASP A 188 12.76 -9.53 10.04
C ASP A 188 11.55 -8.90 9.34
N LEU A 189 11.71 -8.41 8.10
CA LEU A 189 10.71 -7.61 7.40
C LEU A 189 9.37 -8.33 7.25
N LEU A 190 9.39 -9.53 6.70
CA LEU A 190 8.16 -10.26 6.41
C LEU A 190 7.48 -10.75 7.69
N ASP A 191 8.23 -11.17 8.69
CA ASP A 191 7.70 -11.58 9.99
C ASP A 191 7.03 -10.40 10.72
N THR A 192 7.64 -9.22 10.67
CA THR A 192 7.05 -7.99 11.21
C THR A 192 5.75 -7.62 10.49
N ALA A 193 5.73 -7.71 9.16
CA ALA A 193 4.52 -7.45 8.37
C ALA A 193 3.42 -8.48 8.65
N ARG A 194 3.77 -9.76 8.78
CA ARG A 194 2.83 -10.84 9.14
C ARG A 194 2.23 -10.60 10.53
N TRP A 195 3.04 -10.29 11.52
CA TRP A 195 2.54 -9.96 12.86
C TRP A 195 1.51 -8.82 12.81
N CYS A 196 1.77 -7.74 12.05
CA CYS A 196 0.82 -6.64 11.89
C CYS A 196 -0.47 -7.09 11.19
N ALA A 197 -0.34 -7.87 10.11
CA ALA A 197 -1.47 -8.34 9.32
C ALA A 197 -2.37 -9.30 10.11
N GLU A 198 -1.78 -10.22 10.86
CA GLU A 198 -2.47 -11.17 11.74
C GLU A 198 -3.19 -10.44 12.88
N ALA A 199 -2.53 -9.44 13.50
CA ALA A 199 -3.16 -8.61 14.52
C ALA A 199 -4.40 -7.88 13.96
N ILE A 200 -4.33 -7.33 12.75
CA ILE A 200 -5.46 -6.71 12.05
C ILE A 200 -6.53 -7.77 11.73
N ALA A 201 -6.13 -8.90 11.16
CA ALA A 201 -7.06 -9.97 10.77
C ALA A 201 -7.79 -10.59 11.97
N SER A 202 -7.21 -10.56 13.16
CA SER A 202 -7.80 -11.05 14.41
C SER A 202 -8.94 -10.20 14.95
N ALA A 203 -9.15 -8.98 14.43
CA ALA A 203 -10.23 -8.12 14.90
C ALA A 203 -11.60 -8.82 14.74
N PRO A 204 -12.48 -8.77 15.75
CA PRO A 204 -13.73 -9.54 15.73
C PRO A 204 -14.66 -9.15 14.58
N GLU A 205 -14.64 -7.88 14.18
CA GLU A 205 -15.53 -7.34 13.16
C GLU A 205 -14.75 -6.73 11.99
N ARG A 206 -14.81 -7.37 10.82
CA ARG A 206 -14.21 -6.87 9.58
C ARG A 206 -14.71 -5.48 9.21
N LEU A 207 -16.01 -5.26 9.26
CA LEU A 207 -16.63 -3.98 8.90
C LEU A 207 -16.15 -2.81 9.77
N ALA A 208 -15.78 -3.05 11.03
CA ALA A 208 -15.22 -2.01 11.88
C ALA A 208 -13.87 -1.51 11.34
N ILE A 209 -13.01 -2.42 10.85
CA ILE A 209 -11.74 -2.07 10.22
C ILE A 209 -11.97 -1.31 8.91
N GLU A 210 -12.82 -1.86 8.04
CA GLU A 210 -13.12 -1.28 6.72
C GLU A 210 -13.74 0.12 6.86
N ALA A 211 -14.68 0.30 7.79
CA ALA A 211 -15.30 1.58 8.08
C ALA A 211 -14.31 2.61 8.65
N THR A 212 -13.44 2.19 9.58
CA THR A 212 -12.35 3.03 10.11
C THR A 212 -11.44 3.49 9.00
N MET A 213 -10.98 2.56 8.18
CA MET A 213 -10.10 2.83 7.05
C MET A 213 -10.75 3.78 6.03
N LYS A 214 -12.02 3.51 5.65
CA LYS A 214 -12.78 4.36 4.73
C LYS A 214 -12.95 5.79 5.29
N GLY A 215 -13.19 5.92 6.58
CA GLY A 215 -13.27 7.21 7.27
C GLY A 215 -11.96 7.98 7.18
N LEU A 216 -10.83 7.33 7.46
CA LEU A 216 -9.49 7.94 7.40
C LEU A 216 -9.11 8.36 5.97
N TRP A 217 -9.33 7.49 4.98
CA TRP A 217 -9.10 7.83 3.58
C TRP A 217 -10.00 8.99 3.10
N THR A 218 -11.27 9.03 3.54
CA THR A 218 -12.16 10.14 3.24
C THR A 218 -11.64 11.44 3.84
N ALA A 219 -11.15 11.42 5.09
CA ALA A 219 -10.56 12.58 5.74
C ALA A 219 -9.28 13.07 5.05
N GLN A 220 -8.51 12.15 4.45
CA GLN A 220 -7.32 12.47 3.67
C GLN A 220 -7.66 13.21 2.36
N TYR A 221 -8.73 12.82 1.68
CA TYR A 221 -9.06 13.33 0.33
C TYR A 221 -10.07 14.47 0.31
N THR A 222 -10.69 14.80 1.46
CA THR A 222 -11.69 15.86 1.54
C THR A 222 -11.41 16.82 2.69
N THR A 223 -12.25 17.83 2.85
CA THR A 223 -12.19 18.67 4.06
C THR A 223 -12.64 17.87 5.28
N LEU A 224 -12.09 18.19 6.46
CA LEU A 224 -12.51 17.54 7.71
C LEU A 224 -14.03 17.62 7.94
N ALA A 225 -14.66 18.74 7.60
CA ALA A 225 -16.11 18.90 7.73
C ALA A 225 -16.89 17.89 6.87
N ASN A 226 -16.48 17.70 5.61
CA ASN A 226 -17.09 16.71 4.72
C ASN A 226 -16.84 15.27 5.20
N ALA A 227 -15.63 14.98 5.65
CA ALA A 227 -15.30 13.68 6.21
C ALA A 227 -16.15 13.34 7.45
N MET A 228 -16.31 14.30 8.37
CA MET A 228 -17.14 14.14 9.57
C MET A 228 -18.62 13.89 9.21
N ASN A 229 -19.16 14.58 8.21
CA ASN A 229 -20.53 14.33 7.73
C ASN A 229 -20.69 12.91 7.16
N SER A 230 -19.69 12.43 6.40
CA SER A 230 -19.69 11.05 5.88
C SER A 230 -19.45 10.00 6.99
N GLY A 231 -18.73 10.39 8.04
CA GLY A 231 -18.34 9.53 9.16
C GLY A 231 -19.53 8.90 9.87
N VAL A 232 -20.65 9.60 9.94
CA VAL A 232 -21.89 9.07 10.55
C VAL A 232 -22.36 7.79 9.84
N ALA A 233 -22.28 7.75 8.50
CA ALA A 233 -22.60 6.57 7.72
C ALA A 233 -21.63 5.41 7.97
N PHE A 234 -20.34 5.70 8.15
CA PHE A 234 -19.35 4.66 8.45
C PHE A 234 -19.52 4.09 9.86
N LEU A 235 -19.86 4.92 10.85
CA LEU A 235 -20.16 4.45 12.21
C LEU A 235 -21.35 3.49 12.23
N SER A 236 -22.39 3.75 11.43
CA SER A 236 -23.56 2.88 11.37
C SER A 236 -23.28 1.48 10.80
N LEU A 237 -22.16 1.28 10.10
CA LEU A 237 -21.73 -0.04 9.62
C LEU A 237 -21.24 -0.97 10.76
N ALA A 238 -20.89 -0.42 11.91
CA ALA A 238 -20.47 -1.20 13.08
C ALA A 238 -21.61 -1.94 13.80
N GLY A 239 -22.87 -1.70 13.41
CA GLY A 239 -24.08 -2.30 13.99
C GLY A 239 -24.95 -1.29 14.74
N ALA A 240 -26.10 -1.74 15.21
CA ALA A 240 -26.98 -0.93 16.04
C ALA A 240 -26.35 -0.64 17.42
N GLU A 241 -26.78 0.42 18.10
CA GLU A 241 -26.26 0.84 19.41
C GLU A 241 -26.30 -0.28 20.45
N GLU A 242 -27.36 -1.08 20.43
CA GLU A 242 -27.52 -2.23 21.32
C GLU A 242 -26.45 -3.31 21.06
N GLU A 243 -26.16 -3.61 19.80
CA GLU A 243 -25.13 -4.58 19.41
C GLU A 243 -23.73 -4.08 19.79
N ILE A 244 -23.46 -2.78 19.61
CA ILE A 244 -22.17 -2.16 20.00
C ILE A 244 -22.00 -2.27 21.53
N THR A 245 -23.07 -2.04 22.30
CA THR A 245 -23.04 -2.13 23.75
C THR A 245 -22.80 -3.57 24.22
N GLU A 246 -23.40 -4.55 23.57
CA GLU A 246 -23.21 -5.97 23.88
C GLU A 246 -21.76 -6.43 23.54
N LYS A 247 -21.27 -6.04 22.38
CA LYS A 247 -19.87 -6.27 21.97
C LYS A 247 -18.87 -5.65 22.96
N ALA A 248 -19.13 -4.41 23.42
CA ALA A 248 -18.28 -3.73 24.40
C ALA A 248 -18.27 -4.44 25.78
N ARG A 249 -19.37 -5.10 26.17
CA ARG A 249 -19.43 -5.93 27.39
C ARG A 249 -18.60 -7.21 27.22
N GLY A 250 -18.66 -7.85 26.05
CA GLY A 250 -17.86 -9.06 25.75
C GLY A 250 -16.36 -8.81 25.74
N ILE A 251 -15.89 -7.59 25.44
CA ILE A 251 -14.45 -7.25 25.48
C ILE A 251 -13.84 -7.43 26.89
N LYS A 252 -14.61 -7.25 27.97
CA LYS A 252 -14.12 -7.45 29.34
C LYS A 252 -13.79 -8.90 29.66
N GLU A 253 -14.31 -9.84 28.89
CA GLU A 253 -14.10 -11.28 29.04
C GLU A 253 -12.99 -11.82 28.13
N GLN A 254 -12.47 -11.01 27.22
CA GLN A 254 -11.39 -11.40 26.31
C GLN A 254 -10.04 -11.46 27.03
N THR A 255 -9.19 -12.37 26.59
CA THR A 255 -7.79 -12.46 27.04
C THR A 255 -7.10 -11.12 26.83
N ARG A 256 -6.48 -10.58 27.89
CA ARG A 256 -5.74 -9.32 27.83
C ARG A 256 -4.59 -9.46 26.83
N ILE A 257 -4.62 -8.66 25.77
CA ILE A 257 -3.54 -8.56 24.80
C ILE A 257 -2.44 -7.68 25.42
N GLU A 258 -1.21 -8.17 25.46
CA GLU A 258 -0.05 -7.35 25.79
C GLU A 258 0.35 -6.53 24.55
N PRO A 259 0.29 -5.18 24.61
CA PRO A 259 0.61 -4.36 23.45
C PRO A 259 2.10 -4.38 23.15
N ARG A 260 2.46 -4.49 21.87
CA ARG A 260 3.81 -4.18 21.41
C ARG A 260 4.05 -2.66 21.49
N ILE A 261 5.18 -2.27 22.05
CA ILE A 261 5.64 -0.87 22.09
C ILE A 261 6.77 -0.73 21.08
N ARG A 262 6.62 0.18 20.11
CA ARG A 262 7.61 0.44 19.06
C ARG A 262 8.25 1.80 19.18
#